data_8c3a7c175cd49f0a38a88ce2be40a553
#
_entry.id   8c3a7c175cd49f0a38a88ce2be40a553
#
_cell.length_a   1.000
_cell.length_b   1.000
_cell.length_c   1.000
_cell.angle_alpha   90.00
_cell.angle_beta   90.00
_cell.angle_gamma   90.00
#
_symmetry.space_group_name_H-M   'P 1'
#
loop_
_entity.id
_entity.type
_entity.pdbx_description
1 polymer ?
#
loop_
_entity_poly.entity_id
_entity_poly.type
_entity_poly.pdbx_seq_one_letter_code
_entity_poly.pdbx_strand_id
1 'polypeptide(L)'
;MMLSLPPFTKAVSWLIGINTGIYLLMLILPRALGVDLLAEEYLYLWPSKVVQHGMLWQLVTYSFLHHGIWHLVGNMFGLWMFGSAVEAAWGTRRFVELYAIGTIGAAVTTVGFAYTHLLGGPNTATIGASGAVFAVLIAFGVLFADNEIMMIPFPFLIKAKYFIGILIVVTLALAISSGDNVAYVAHLGGLLFGWLYVKRGPKPALVNVGVSERYYGLRNSYYRWKRRRAAKKFEVYMREHDQEVHFDKYGNYIPPDDNPRKGNGGGKSGWVN
;
A
#
# COMPACT_ATOMS: atom_id res chain seq x y z
N MET A 1 7.58 -20.64 -0.34
CA MET A 1 7.61 -19.23 0.10
C MET A 1 6.16 -18.72 0.12
N MET A 2 5.52 -18.53 1.27
CA MET A 2 4.15 -18.00 1.31
C MET A 2 4.20 -16.51 0.98
N LEU A 3 3.47 -16.10 -0.05
CA LEU A 3 3.17 -14.71 -0.37
C LEU A 3 2.51 -14.06 0.85
N SER A 4 3.27 -13.33 1.66
CA SER A 4 2.68 -12.52 2.71
C SER A 4 2.30 -11.17 2.12
N LEU A 5 1.01 -10.99 1.85
CA LEU A 5 0.47 -9.69 1.47
C LEU A 5 0.81 -8.65 2.55
N PRO A 6 1.11 -7.39 2.19
CA PRO A 6 1.42 -6.37 3.17
C PRO A 6 0.21 -6.10 4.08
N PRO A 7 0.43 -5.79 5.37
CA PRO A 7 -0.67 -5.41 6.26
C PRO A 7 -1.24 -4.06 5.82
N PHE A 8 -2.52 -3.86 6.04
CA PHE A 8 -3.13 -2.54 5.91
C PHE A 8 -2.56 -1.61 6.99
N THR A 9 -1.90 -0.54 6.57
CA THR A 9 -1.39 0.50 7.46
C THR A 9 -2.41 1.63 7.64
N LYS A 10 -2.21 2.51 8.62
CA LYS A 10 -3.24 3.47 9.05
C LYS A 10 -3.67 4.43 7.95
N ALA A 11 -2.74 5.17 7.33
CA ALA A 11 -3.09 6.15 6.30
C ALA A 11 -3.57 5.47 5.01
N VAL A 12 -2.92 4.35 4.62
CA VAL A 12 -3.35 3.57 3.45
C VAL A 12 -4.80 3.10 3.62
N SER A 13 -5.19 2.57 4.80
CA SER A 13 -6.57 2.16 5.06
C SER A 13 -7.57 3.32 4.94
N TRP A 14 -7.23 4.50 5.48
CA TRP A 14 -8.08 5.67 5.38
C TRP A 14 -8.20 6.17 3.94
N LEU A 15 -7.10 6.23 3.19
CA LEU A 15 -7.12 6.67 1.79
C LEU A 15 -7.94 5.72 0.92
N ILE A 16 -7.79 4.40 1.11
CA ILE A 16 -8.60 3.40 0.40
C ILE A 16 -10.07 3.56 0.76
N GLY A 17 -10.38 3.70 2.05
CA GLY A 17 -11.75 3.88 2.53
C GLY A 17 -12.42 5.14 1.97
N ILE A 18 -11.71 6.28 1.97
CA ILE A 18 -12.21 7.56 1.43
C ILE A 18 -12.44 7.44 -0.09
N ASN A 19 -11.47 6.95 -0.86
CA ASN A 19 -11.61 6.81 -2.32
C ASN A 19 -12.75 5.86 -2.68
N THR A 20 -12.83 4.71 -2.01
CA THR A 20 -13.91 3.74 -2.22
C THR A 20 -15.27 4.32 -1.82
N GLY A 21 -15.33 5.01 -0.67
CA GLY A 21 -16.55 5.66 -0.19
C GLY A 21 -17.07 6.73 -1.15
N ILE A 22 -16.16 7.60 -1.66
CA ILE A 22 -16.53 8.62 -2.66
C ILE A 22 -16.99 7.95 -3.96
N TYR A 23 -16.30 6.91 -4.41
CA TYR A 23 -16.69 6.17 -5.62
C TYR A 23 -18.09 5.56 -5.48
N LEU A 24 -18.38 4.90 -4.35
CA LEU A 24 -19.70 4.33 -4.08
C LEU A 24 -20.77 5.41 -3.96
N LEU A 25 -20.46 6.54 -3.34
CA LEU A 25 -21.37 7.68 -3.25
C LEU A 25 -21.73 8.19 -4.65
N MET A 26 -20.74 8.38 -5.53
CA MET A 26 -20.96 8.79 -6.93
C MET A 26 -21.72 7.75 -7.75
N LEU A 27 -21.61 6.46 -7.40
CA LEU A 27 -22.36 5.39 -8.05
C LEU A 27 -23.83 5.36 -7.62
N ILE A 28 -24.10 5.63 -6.32
CA ILE A 28 -25.43 5.53 -5.70
C ILE A 28 -26.25 6.80 -5.89
N LEU A 29 -25.61 7.98 -5.84
CA LEU A 29 -26.31 9.24 -6.05
C LEU A 29 -26.84 9.30 -7.47
N PRO A 30 -28.17 9.39 -7.64
CA PRO A 30 -28.76 9.28 -8.96
C PRO A 30 -28.27 10.40 -9.87
N ARG A 31 -27.96 10.06 -11.11
CA ARG A 31 -27.73 11.04 -12.20
C ARG A 31 -28.89 12.05 -12.32
N ALA A 32 -30.07 11.64 -11.91
CA ALA A 32 -31.25 12.52 -11.85
C ALA A 32 -31.09 13.74 -10.96
N LEU A 33 -30.15 13.72 -10.00
CA LEU A 33 -29.83 14.88 -9.14
C LEU A 33 -28.73 15.77 -9.72
N GLY A 34 -28.15 15.44 -10.87
CA GLY A 34 -27.06 16.20 -11.49
C GLY A 34 -25.75 16.22 -10.67
N VAL A 35 -25.59 15.30 -9.72
CA VAL A 35 -24.40 15.25 -8.85
C VAL A 35 -23.14 14.92 -9.62
N ASP A 36 -23.25 14.09 -10.66
CA ASP A 36 -22.16 13.77 -11.60
C ASP A 36 -21.68 15.03 -12.35
N LEU A 37 -22.59 15.86 -12.83
CA LEU A 37 -22.26 17.13 -13.50
C LEU A 37 -21.62 18.14 -12.53
N LEU A 38 -22.12 18.21 -11.29
CA LEU A 38 -21.50 19.06 -10.27
C LEU A 38 -20.11 18.58 -9.88
N ALA A 39 -19.91 17.27 -9.75
CA ALA A 39 -18.60 16.71 -9.48
C ALA A 39 -17.61 16.97 -10.62
N GLU A 40 -18.04 16.80 -11.86
CA GLU A 40 -17.24 17.12 -13.04
C GLU A 40 -16.90 18.61 -13.11
N GLU A 41 -17.87 19.46 -12.87
CA GLU A 41 -17.70 20.92 -12.92
C GLU A 41 -16.76 21.44 -11.82
N TYR A 42 -16.91 20.98 -10.59
CA TYR A 42 -16.24 21.58 -9.43
C TYR A 42 -15.10 20.75 -8.86
N LEU A 43 -15.07 19.42 -9.02
CA LEU A 43 -14.10 18.56 -8.36
C LEU A 43 -13.05 17.94 -9.28
N TYR A 44 -13.31 17.83 -10.59
CA TYR A 44 -12.32 17.38 -11.55
C TYR A 44 -11.23 18.45 -11.73
N LEU A 45 -10.04 18.03 -12.09
CA LEU A 45 -8.95 18.94 -12.39
C LEU A 45 -9.11 19.46 -13.84
N TRP A 46 -9.59 20.68 -13.97
CA TRP A 46 -9.65 21.42 -15.22
C TRP A 46 -8.57 22.50 -15.24
N PRO A 47 -7.50 22.38 -16.02
CA PRO A 47 -6.45 23.38 -16.07
C PRO A 47 -6.97 24.80 -16.32
N SER A 48 -7.96 24.96 -17.20
CA SER A 48 -8.59 26.26 -17.44
C SER A 48 -9.27 26.84 -16.21
N LYS A 49 -10.00 26.04 -15.45
CA LYS A 49 -10.71 26.51 -14.25
C LYS A 49 -9.75 26.85 -13.10
N VAL A 50 -8.67 26.08 -12.96
CA VAL A 50 -7.63 26.37 -11.97
C VAL A 50 -7.00 27.74 -12.25
N VAL A 51 -6.63 28.03 -13.52
CA VAL A 51 -5.89 29.26 -13.87
C VAL A 51 -6.82 30.46 -14.05
N GLN A 52 -7.96 30.29 -14.71
CA GLN A 52 -8.85 31.41 -15.08
C GLN A 52 -9.85 31.74 -13.96
N HIS A 53 -10.28 30.75 -13.17
CA HIS A 53 -11.30 30.94 -12.14
C HIS A 53 -10.79 30.72 -10.71
N GLY A 54 -9.49 30.42 -10.54
CA GLY A 54 -8.89 30.23 -9.21
C GLY A 54 -9.41 29.01 -8.45
N MET A 55 -9.92 27.96 -9.14
CA MET A 55 -10.44 26.75 -8.50
C MET A 55 -9.31 25.85 -7.97
N LEU A 56 -8.51 26.37 -7.03
CA LEU A 56 -7.31 25.71 -6.50
C LEU A 56 -7.59 24.40 -5.77
N TRP A 57 -8.78 24.21 -5.23
CA TRP A 57 -9.17 22.95 -4.60
C TRP A 57 -9.14 21.76 -5.58
N GLN A 58 -9.30 22.01 -6.87
CA GLN A 58 -9.20 20.99 -7.92
C GLN A 58 -7.82 20.33 -7.97
N LEU A 59 -6.75 21.00 -7.48
CA LEU A 59 -5.41 20.42 -7.36
C LEU A 59 -5.35 19.25 -6.37
N VAL A 60 -6.40 19.05 -5.57
CA VAL A 60 -6.49 17.97 -4.58
C VAL A 60 -7.72 17.10 -4.81
N THR A 61 -8.89 17.68 -5.06
CA THR A 61 -10.17 16.94 -5.12
C THR A 61 -10.22 15.92 -6.24
N TYR A 62 -9.59 16.20 -7.37
CA TYR A 62 -9.53 15.30 -8.52
C TYR A 62 -9.00 13.91 -8.18
N SER A 63 -8.10 13.83 -7.21
CA SER A 63 -7.41 12.58 -6.84
C SER A 63 -8.31 11.58 -6.10
N PHE A 64 -9.49 11.99 -5.67
CA PHE A 64 -10.45 11.12 -5.00
C PHE A 64 -11.55 10.59 -5.94
N LEU A 65 -11.55 11.01 -7.20
CA LEU A 65 -12.56 10.65 -8.19
C LEU A 65 -12.01 9.61 -9.18
N HIS A 66 -12.87 8.69 -9.64
CA HIS A 66 -12.45 7.60 -10.52
C HIS A 66 -13.50 7.34 -11.60
N HIS A 67 -13.05 7.18 -12.86
CA HIS A 67 -13.95 6.93 -14.01
C HIS A 67 -14.64 5.57 -14.00
N GLY A 68 -14.12 4.59 -13.26
CA GLY A 68 -14.70 3.25 -13.23
C GLY A 68 -14.04 2.34 -12.23
N ILE A 69 -14.66 1.18 -12.02
CA ILE A 69 -14.24 0.23 -10.97
C ILE A 69 -12.79 -0.24 -11.17
N TRP A 70 -12.36 -0.52 -12.38
CA TRP A 70 -11.00 -0.98 -12.64
C TRP A 70 -9.95 0.10 -12.41
N HIS A 71 -10.30 1.38 -12.67
CA HIS A 71 -9.45 2.52 -12.36
C HIS A 71 -9.29 2.68 -10.84
N LEU A 72 -10.39 2.56 -10.08
CA LEU A 72 -10.35 2.56 -8.62
C LEU A 72 -9.52 1.37 -8.09
N VAL A 73 -9.86 0.15 -8.51
CA VAL A 73 -9.19 -1.06 -8.02
C VAL A 73 -7.69 -1.03 -8.29
N GLY A 74 -7.27 -0.62 -9.48
CA GLY A 74 -5.85 -0.49 -9.83
C GLY A 74 -5.10 0.49 -8.91
N ASN A 75 -5.69 1.68 -8.67
CA ASN A 75 -5.12 2.67 -7.76
C ASN A 75 -5.05 2.15 -6.32
N MET A 76 -6.13 1.59 -5.80
CA MET A 76 -6.20 1.10 -4.42
C MET A 76 -5.30 -0.11 -4.20
N PHE A 77 -5.16 -0.97 -5.20
CA PHE A 77 -4.23 -2.09 -5.16
C PHE A 77 -2.77 -1.62 -5.11
N GLY A 78 -2.39 -0.68 -5.99
CA GLY A 78 -1.06 -0.07 -5.97
C GLY A 78 -0.76 0.63 -4.65
N LEU A 79 -1.73 1.38 -4.14
CA LEU A 79 -1.62 2.06 -2.85
C LEU A 79 -1.47 1.07 -1.69
N TRP A 80 -2.23 -0.02 -1.69
CA TRP A 80 -2.10 -1.05 -0.68
C TRP A 80 -0.76 -1.78 -0.75
N MET A 81 -0.38 -2.28 -1.92
CA MET A 81 0.82 -3.09 -2.11
C MET A 81 2.11 -2.32 -1.78
N PHE A 82 2.24 -1.12 -2.31
CA PHE A 82 3.47 -0.33 -2.21
C PHE A 82 3.38 0.73 -1.10
N GLY A 83 2.21 1.35 -0.92
CA GLY A 83 1.99 2.36 0.09
C GLY A 83 2.13 1.85 1.50
N SER A 84 1.64 0.64 1.79
CA SER A 84 1.78 0.04 3.13
C SER A 84 3.24 -0.17 3.52
N ALA A 85 4.09 -0.58 2.58
CA ALA A 85 5.52 -0.73 2.84
C ALA A 85 6.21 0.63 3.09
N VAL A 86 5.87 1.65 2.30
CA VAL A 86 6.41 3.01 2.46
C VAL A 86 5.94 3.64 3.77
N GLU A 87 4.64 3.52 4.10
CA GLU A 87 4.10 4.01 5.37
C GLU A 87 4.73 3.32 6.57
N ALA A 88 4.93 2.00 6.50
CA ALA A 88 5.58 1.25 7.56
C ALA A 88 7.05 1.67 7.77
N ALA A 89 7.76 1.99 6.68
CA ALA A 89 9.16 2.42 6.74
C ALA A 89 9.33 3.87 7.23
N TRP A 90 8.46 4.79 6.82
CA TRP A 90 8.60 6.22 7.09
C TRP A 90 7.67 6.77 8.18
N GLY A 91 6.66 6.01 8.54
CA GLY A 91 5.57 6.41 9.42
C GLY A 91 4.48 7.19 8.68
N THR A 92 3.31 7.23 9.31
CA THR A 92 2.07 7.79 8.73
C THR A 92 2.22 9.25 8.27
N ARG A 93 2.88 10.10 9.07
CA ARG A 93 3.02 11.53 8.74
C ARG A 93 3.75 11.75 7.42
N ARG A 94 4.93 11.14 7.25
CA ARG A 94 5.74 11.30 6.03
C ARG A 94 5.09 10.66 4.81
N PHE A 95 4.39 9.56 5.02
CA PHE A 95 3.63 8.92 3.96
C PHE A 95 2.50 9.83 3.46
N VAL A 96 1.75 10.49 4.36
CA VAL A 96 0.71 11.46 3.98
C VAL A 96 1.31 12.68 3.29
N GLU A 97 2.45 13.18 3.76
CA GLU A 97 3.19 14.27 3.09
C GLU A 97 3.59 13.88 1.67
N LEU A 98 4.16 12.68 1.47
CA LEU A 98 4.50 12.15 0.14
C LEU A 98 3.28 12.06 -0.77
N TYR A 99 2.18 11.49 -0.26
CA TYR A 99 0.93 11.34 -1.00
C TYR A 99 0.38 12.71 -1.44
N ALA A 100 0.32 13.68 -0.53
CA ALA A 100 -0.15 15.03 -0.81
C ALA A 100 0.76 15.75 -1.83
N ILE A 101 2.08 15.64 -1.69
CA ILE A 101 3.05 16.21 -2.64
C ILE A 101 2.91 15.56 -4.02
N GLY A 102 2.71 14.25 -4.08
CA GLY A 102 2.45 13.53 -5.32
C GLY A 102 1.16 13.99 -5.98
N THR A 103 0.07 14.14 -5.22
CA THR A 103 -1.22 14.66 -5.68
C THR A 103 -1.07 16.07 -6.29
N ILE A 104 -0.54 17.01 -5.51
CA ILE A 104 -0.40 18.42 -5.94
C ILE A 104 0.62 18.53 -7.07
N GLY A 105 1.73 17.81 -6.99
CA GLY A 105 2.76 17.79 -8.02
C GLY A 105 2.25 17.28 -9.36
N ALA A 106 1.46 16.22 -9.35
CA ALA A 106 0.79 15.71 -10.54
C ALA A 106 -0.17 16.75 -11.15
N ALA A 107 -1.00 17.38 -10.31
CA ALA A 107 -1.93 18.42 -10.75
C ALA A 107 -1.21 19.64 -11.35
N VAL A 108 -0.19 20.16 -10.66
CA VAL A 108 0.59 21.32 -11.15
C VAL A 108 1.28 21.00 -12.47
N THR A 109 1.85 19.79 -12.61
CA THR A 109 2.46 19.35 -13.86
C THR A 109 1.42 19.28 -14.98
N THR A 110 0.24 18.72 -14.71
CA THR A 110 -0.87 18.64 -15.66
C THR A 110 -1.32 20.05 -16.10
N VAL A 111 -1.53 20.95 -15.15
CA VAL A 111 -1.91 22.35 -15.46
C VAL A 111 -0.83 23.04 -16.31
N GLY A 112 0.46 22.90 -15.93
CA GLY A 112 1.56 23.51 -16.69
C GLY A 112 1.66 23.01 -18.12
N PHE A 113 1.59 21.68 -18.31
CA PHE A 113 1.67 21.09 -19.66
C PHE A 113 0.44 21.35 -20.52
N ALA A 114 -0.76 21.49 -19.93
CA ALA A 114 -1.98 21.77 -20.68
C ALA A 114 -1.88 23.06 -21.52
N TYR A 115 -1.14 24.06 -21.07
CA TYR A 115 -0.93 25.32 -21.80
C TYR A 115 0.21 25.25 -22.83
N THR A 116 0.99 24.16 -22.85
CA THR A 116 1.95 23.95 -23.95
C THR A 116 1.30 23.37 -25.21
N HIS A 117 0.07 22.88 -25.13
CA HIS A 117 -0.66 22.18 -26.19
C HIS A 117 0.05 20.92 -26.74
N LEU A 118 1.13 20.47 -26.10
CA LEU A 118 1.90 19.29 -26.54
C LEU A 118 1.18 17.97 -26.15
N LEU A 119 0.56 17.96 -24.98
CA LEU A 119 -0.04 16.76 -24.39
C LEU A 119 -1.41 17.12 -23.77
N GLY A 120 -2.43 17.29 -24.60
CA GLY A 120 -3.76 17.74 -24.18
C GLY A 120 -3.90 19.27 -24.22
N GLY A 121 -5.02 19.77 -23.71
CA GLY A 121 -5.32 21.21 -23.67
C GLY A 121 -5.92 21.64 -22.32
N PRO A 122 -6.06 22.98 -22.11
CA PRO A 122 -6.56 23.53 -20.87
C PRO A 122 -7.99 23.08 -20.50
N ASN A 123 -8.75 22.64 -21.52
CA ASN A 123 -10.12 22.18 -21.37
C ASN A 123 -10.24 20.64 -21.35
N THR A 124 -9.17 19.93 -20.98
CA THR A 124 -9.20 18.48 -20.78
C THR A 124 -9.15 18.18 -19.29
N ALA A 125 -10.17 17.51 -18.78
CA ALA A 125 -10.26 17.16 -17.37
C ALA A 125 -9.40 15.95 -17.01
N THR A 126 -8.91 15.94 -15.79
CA THR A 126 -8.17 14.81 -15.21
C THR A 126 -8.79 14.40 -13.87
N ILE A 127 -8.88 13.09 -13.61
CA ILE A 127 -9.27 12.52 -12.31
C ILE A 127 -8.44 11.28 -11.99
N GLY A 128 -8.36 10.95 -10.71
CA GLY A 128 -7.77 9.71 -10.19
C GLY A 128 -6.62 9.92 -9.22
N ALA A 129 -6.47 8.96 -8.31
CA ALA A 129 -5.39 8.93 -7.33
C ALA A 129 -4.02 8.59 -7.93
N SER A 130 -3.95 8.27 -9.21
CA SER A 130 -2.76 7.69 -9.84
C SER A 130 -1.51 8.57 -9.74
N GLY A 131 -1.63 9.89 -9.80
CA GLY A 131 -0.49 10.79 -9.60
C GLY A 131 0.17 10.58 -8.24
N ALA A 132 -0.63 10.51 -7.16
CA ALA A 132 -0.13 10.19 -5.83
C ALA A 132 0.41 8.75 -5.72
N VAL A 133 -0.27 7.78 -6.36
CA VAL A 133 0.19 6.38 -6.39
C VAL A 133 1.55 6.28 -7.08
N PHE A 134 1.79 7.01 -8.17
CA PHE A 134 3.09 7.05 -8.84
C PHE A 134 4.19 7.70 -7.96
N ALA A 135 3.85 8.70 -7.13
CA ALA A 135 4.76 9.21 -6.12
C ALA A 135 5.11 8.17 -5.05
N VAL A 136 4.15 7.35 -4.65
CA VAL A 136 4.39 6.22 -3.73
C VAL A 136 5.24 5.14 -4.39
N LEU A 137 4.99 4.82 -5.67
CA LEU A 137 5.76 3.83 -6.43
C LEU A 137 7.23 4.21 -6.56
N ILE A 138 7.53 5.48 -6.91
CA ILE A 138 8.93 5.93 -6.98
C ILE A 138 9.61 5.91 -5.61
N ALA A 139 8.89 6.28 -4.55
CA ALA A 139 9.40 6.18 -3.19
C ALA A 139 9.72 4.73 -2.81
N PHE A 140 8.82 3.80 -3.12
CA PHE A 140 9.06 2.36 -2.93
C PHE A 140 10.29 1.89 -3.70
N GLY A 141 10.41 2.25 -4.98
CA GLY A 141 11.54 1.86 -5.83
C GLY A 141 12.90 2.38 -5.34
N VAL A 142 12.91 3.55 -4.67
CA VAL A 142 14.14 4.10 -4.08
C VAL A 142 14.43 3.49 -2.71
N LEU A 143 13.41 3.33 -1.86
CA LEU A 143 13.57 2.79 -0.49
C LEU A 143 13.92 1.30 -0.47
N PHE A 144 13.36 0.55 -1.39
CA PHE A 144 13.46 -0.91 -1.46
C PHE A 144 14.11 -1.38 -2.77
N ALA A 145 15.04 -0.59 -3.31
CA ALA A 145 15.62 -0.76 -4.65
C ALA A 145 16.07 -2.18 -4.98
N ASP A 146 16.68 -2.86 -4.04
CA ASP A 146 17.23 -4.22 -4.21
C ASP A 146 16.27 -5.33 -3.72
N ASN A 147 15.11 -4.98 -3.18
CA ASN A 147 14.11 -5.96 -2.77
C ASN A 147 13.48 -6.60 -4.01
N GLU A 148 13.27 -7.90 -3.94
CA GLU A 148 12.61 -8.67 -4.99
C GLU A 148 11.08 -8.58 -4.84
N ILE A 149 10.43 -8.25 -5.95
CA ILE A 149 8.96 -8.21 -6.08
C ILE A 149 8.57 -9.37 -6.97
N MET A 150 7.59 -10.15 -6.55
CA MET A 150 6.99 -11.18 -7.40
C MET A 150 5.97 -10.54 -8.34
N MET A 151 6.16 -10.74 -9.63
CA MET A 151 5.23 -10.28 -10.67
C MET A 151 4.07 -11.26 -10.82
N ILE A 152 2.90 -10.89 -10.32
CA ILE A 152 1.67 -11.69 -10.51
C ILE A 152 1.03 -11.28 -11.85
N PRO A 153 0.64 -12.23 -12.72
CA PRO A 153 0.56 -13.68 -12.52
C PRO A 153 1.83 -14.47 -12.88
N PHE A 154 2.91 -13.81 -13.25
CA PHE A 154 4.13 -14.46 -13.71
C PHE A 154 5.03 -14.81 -12.53
N PRO A 155 5.49 -16.06 -12.38
CA PRO A 155 6.25 -16.52 -11.21
C PRO A 155 7.74 -16.13 -11.27
N PHE A 156 8.07 -14.93 -11.71
CA PHE A 156 9.44 -14.43 -11.67
C PHE A 156 9.60 -13.25 -10.70
N LEU A 157 10.79 -13.14 -10.14
CA LEU A 157 11.17 -12.09 -9.21
C LEU A 157 11.92 -11.00 -9.97
N ILE A 158 11.57 -9.74 -9.71
CA ILE A 158 12.24 -8.56 -10.25
C ILE A 158 12.63 -7.63 -9.12
N LYS A 159 13.80 -7.02 -9.16
CA LYS A 159 14.16 -5.99 -8.18
C LYS A 159 13.29 -4.74 -8.37
N ALA A 160 12.88 -4.13 -7.26
CA ALA A 160 12.00 -2.96 -7.26
C ALA A 160 12.50 -1.83 -8.17
N LYS A 161 13.80 -1.55 -8.19
CA LYS A 161 14.40 -0.53 -9.07
C LYS A 161 14.15 -0.79 -10.56
N TYR A 162 14.21 -2.05 -11.01
CA TYR A 162 13.94 -2.39 -12.42
C TYR A 162 12.45 -2.32 -12.73
N PHE A 163 11.60 -2.78 -11.80
CA PHE A 163 10.14 -2.65 -11.93
C PHE A 163 9.73 -1.19 -12.12
N ILE A 164 10.22 -0.29 -11.28
CA ILE A 164 9.93 1.14 -11.38
C ILE A 164 10.49 1.74 -12.67
N GLY A 165 11.70 1.34 -13.09
CA GLY A 165 12.27 1.77 -14.36
C GLY A 165 11.40 1.37 -15.56
N ILE A 166 10.92 0.14 -15.61
CA ILE A 166 10.00 -0.35 -16.65
C ILE A 166 8.70 0.45 -16.61
N LEU A 167 8.13 0.69 -15.42
CA LEU A 167 6.89 1.45 -15.26
C LEU A 167 7.03 2.87 -15.82
N ILE A 168 8.15 3.55 -15.56
CA ILE A 168 8.44 4.89 -16.11
C ILE A 168 8.48 4.83 -17.64
N VAL A 169 9.23 3.88 -18.22
CA VAL A 169 9.34 3.74 -19.67
C VAL A 169 7.98 3.45 -20.32
N VAL A 170 7.20 2.55 -19.74
CA VAL A 170 5.84 2.25 -20.25
C VAL A 170 4.94 3.47 -20.15
N THR A 171 4.98 4.20 -19.03
CA THR A 171 4.18 5.42 -18.84
C THR A 171 4.55 6.49 -19.88
N LEU A 172 5.85 6.69 -20.14
CA LEU A 172 6.32 7.61 -21.19
C LEU A 172 5.87 7.18 -22.59
N ALA A 173 6.01 5.90 -22.91
CA ALA A 173 5.58 5.37 -24.22
C ALA A 173 4.07 5.56 -24.43
N LEU A 174 3.27 5.28 -23.41
CA LEU A 174 1.82 5.48 -23.45
C LEU A 174 1.45 6.97 -23.54
N ALA A 175 2.17 7.86 -22.87
CA ALA A 175 1.99 9.31 -22.96
C ALA A 175 2.18 9.83 -24.38
N ILE A 176 3.05 9.21 -25.17
CA ILE A 176 3.34 9.61 -26.56
C ILE A 176 2.35 8.97 -27.52
N SER A 177 1.92 7.74 -27.27
CA SER A 177 1.15 6.93 -28.22
C SER A 177 -0.36 7.05 -28.10
N SER A 178 -0.89 7.46 -26.93
CA SER A 178 -2.33 7.55 -26.68
C SER A 178 -2.85 8.96 -26.93
N GLY A 179 -4.04 9.07 -27.52
CA GLY A 179 -4.72 10.35 -27.70
C GLY A 179 -5.19 11.02 -26.39
N ASP A 180 -5.14 10.29 -25.26
CA ASP A 180 -5.49 10.80 -23.93
C ASP A 180 -4.21 11.05 -23.10
N ASN A 181 -3.46 12.04 -23.54
CA ASN A 181 -2.11 12.32 -23.04
C ASN A 181 -2.10 12.94 -21.63
N VAL A 182 -3.22 13.47 -21.14
CA VAL A 182 -3.26 14.27 -19.90
C VAL A 182 -3.07 13.40 -18.65
N ALA A 183 -3.64 12.19 -18.62
CA ALA A 183 -3.48 11.28 -17.51
C ALA A 183 -2.02 10.86 -17.31
N TYR A 184 -1.28 10.64 -18.39
CA TYR A 184 0.13 10.26 -18.32
C TYR A 184 1.04 11.37 -17.83
N VAL A 185 0.71 12.65 -18.19
CA VAL A 185 1.41 13.83 -17.66
C VAL A 185 1.26 13.90 -16.13
N ALA A 186 0.06 13.61 -15.61
CA ALA A 186 -0.16 13.52 -14.16
C ALA A 186 0.70 12.41 -13.49
N HIS A 187 0.84 11.26 -14.14
CA HIS A 187 1.71 10.18 -13.65
C HIS A 187 3.18 10.62 -13.57
N LEU A 188 3.68 11.26 -14.62
CA LEU A 188 5.05 11.78 -14.68
C LEU A 188 5.28 12.88 -13.63
N GLY A 189 4.29 13.78 -13.44
CA GLY A 189 4.31 14.76 -12.37
C GLY A 189 4.41 14.10 -10.99
N GLY A 190 3.59 13.08 -10.72
CA GLY A 190 3.64 12.30 -9.50
C GLY A 190 5.00 11.64 -9.26
N LEU A 191 5.57 11.01 -10.30
CA LEU A 191 6.92 10.43 -10.24
C LEU A 191 7.99 11.49 -9.90
N LEU A 192 7.96 12.63 -10.60
CA LEU A 192 8.94 13.69 -10.43
C LEU A 192 8.89 14.27 -9.01
N PHE A 193 7.71 14.68 -8.55
CA PHE A 193 7.56 15.30 -7.23
C PHE A 193 7.77 14.29 -6.10
N GLY A 194 7.36 13.03 -6.29
CA GLY A 194 7.67 11.93 -5.39
C GLY A 194 9.18 11.69 -5.27
N TRP A 195 9.90 11.64 -6.39
CA TRP A 195 11.35 11.49 -6.41
C TRP A 195 12.08 12.67 -5.73
N LEU A 196 11.66 13.91 -6.00
CA LEU A 196 12.22 15.10 -5.37
C LEU A 196 12.02 15.07 -3.85
N TYR A 197 10.83 14.63 -3.39
CA TYR A 197 10.56 14.47 -1.96
C TYR A 197 11.45 13.42 -1.33
N VAL A 198 11.58 12.25 -1.97
CA VAL A 198 12.44 11.16 -1.47
C VAL A 198 13.91 11.57 -1.41
N LYS A 199 14.39 12.27 -2.44
CA LYS A 199 15.79 12.73 -2.51
C LYS A 199 16.14 13.73 -1.43
N ARG A 200 15.19 14.59 -1.02
CA ARG A 200 15.38 15.61 0.05
C ARG A 200 15.02 15.07 1.43
N GLY A 201 14.27 13.97 1.49
CA GLY A 201 13.88 13.33 2.74
C GLY A 201 15.08 12.72 3.48
N PRO A 202 15.01 12.57 4.81
CA PRO A 202 16.02 11.85 5.54
C PRO A 202 16.10 10.43 4.96
N LYS A 203 17.32 10.00 4.66
CA LYS A 203 17.57 8.60 4.28
C LYS A 203 16.97 7.73 5.38
N PRO A 204 16.21 6.67 5.05
CA PRO A 204 15.78 5.75 6.07
C PRO A 204 17.04 5.29 6.81
N ALA A 205 17.09 5.50 8.12
CA ALA A 205 18.02 4.72 8.93
C ALA A 205 17.76 3.28 8.49
N LEU A 206 18.81 2.53 8.13
CA LEU A 206 18.72 1.16 7.67
C LEU A 206 17.67 0.44 8.53
N VAL A 207 16.41 0.49 8.10
CA VAL A 207 15.32 -0.21 8.74
C VAL A 207 15.47 -1.63 8.21
N ASN A 208 16.40 -2.36 8.82
CA ASN A 208 16.34 -3.80 8.82
C ASN A 208 14.94 -4.17 9.30
N VAL A 209 14.06 -4.35 8.34
CA VAL A 209 12.90 -5.24 8.36
C VAL A 209 12.10 -5.31 9.69
N GLY A 210 11.89 -4.17 10.38
CA GLY A 210 10.97 -4.14 11.53
C GLY A 210 9.49 -4.33 11.17
N VAL A 211 9.13 -4.24 9.89
CA VAL A 211 7.76 -4.48 9.40
C VAL A 211 7.40 -5.97 9.51
N SER A 212 8.34 -6.85 9.21
CA SER A 212 8.13 -8.29 9.39
C SER A 212 7.97 -8.67 10.87
N GLU A 213 8.74 -8.08 11.78
CA GLU A 213 8.70 -8.44 13.20
C GLU A 213 7.38 -8.07 13.88
N ARG A 214 6.79 -6.90 13.61
CA ARG A 214 5.47 -6.54 14.18
C ARG A 214 4.35 -7.39 13.62
N TYR A 215 4.35 -7.65 12.32
CA TYR A 215 3.37 -8.52 11.69
C TYR A 215 3.55 -9.98 12.15
N TYR A 216 4.80 -10.48 12.17
CA TYR A 216 5.11 -11.79 12.70
C TYR A 216 4.83 -11.85 14.22
N GLY A 217 5.01 -10.76 14.96
CA GLY A 217 4.66 -10.63 16.36
C GLY A 217 3.17 -10.85 16.62
N LEU A 218 2.29 -10.17 15.89
CA LEU A 218 0.83 -10.34 16.00
C LEU A 218 0.39 -11.73 15.54
N ARG A 219 0.89 -12.19 14.40
CA ARG A 219 0.61 -13.55 13.90
C ARG A 219 1.11 -14.62 14.87
N ASN A 220 2.32 -14.49 15.37
CA ASN A 220 2.88 -15.40 16.37
C ASN A 220 2.11 -15.36 17.69
N SER A 221 1.58 -14.19 18.09
CA SER A 221 0.72 -14.05 19.26
C SER A 221 -0.62 -14.76 19.06
N TYR A 222 -1.22 -14.64 17.89
CA TYR A 222 -2.45 -15.35 17.52
C TYR A 222 -2.23 -16.87 17.51
N TYR A 223 -1.15 -17.36 16.86
CA TYR A 223 -0.84 -18.79 16.82
C TYR A 223 -0.43 -19.33 18.18
N ARG A 224 0.27 -18.56 19.02
CA ARG A 224 0.56 -18.89 20.42
C ARG A 224 -0.73 -18.98 21.24
N TRP A 225 -1.66 -18.06 21.07
CA TRP A 225 -2.97 -18.11 21.71
C TRP A 225 -3.77 -19.35 21.26
N LYS A 226 -3.82 -19.63 19.94
CA LYS A 226 -4.50 -20.81 19.38
C LYS A 226 -3.90 -22.11 19.91
N ARG A 227 -2.57 -22.22 19.95
CA ARG A 227 -1.88 -23.39 20.50
C ARG A 227 -2.17 -23.57 21.98
N ARG A 228 -2.09 -22.52 22.80
CA ARG A 228 -2.43 -22.57 24.22
C ARG A 228 -3.86 -23.02 24.47
N ARG A 229 -4.81 -22.57 23.65
CA ARG A 229 -6.21 -22.98 23.76
C ARG A 229 -6.41 -24.44 23.38
N ALA A 230 -5.70 -24.92 22.36
CA ALA A 230 -5.70 -26.34 21.98
C ALA A 230 -5.03 -27.23 23.04
N ALA A 231 -3.88 -26.80 23.55
CA ALA A 231 -3.16 -27.49 24.64
C ALA A 231 -4.03 -27.68 25.90
N LYS A 232 -4.72 -26.61 26.35
CA LYS A 232 -5.65 -26.69 27.47
C LYS A 232 -6.80 -27.66 27.23
N LYS A 233 -7.38 -27.69 26.04
CA LYS A 233 -8.44 -28.65 25.70
C LYS A 233 -7.91 -30.09 25.72
N PHE A 234 -6.69 -30.28 25.21
CA PHE A 234 -6.06 -31.58 25.18
C PHE A 234 -5.66 -32.07 26.58
N GLU A 235 -5.17 -31.18 27.46
CA GLU A 235 -4.91 -31.49 28.86
C GLU A 235 -6.17 -31.98 29.60
N VAL A 236 -7.31 -31.30 29.35
CA VAL A 236 -8.61 -31.72 29.96
C VAL A 236 -9.01 -33.07 29.42
N TYR A 237 -8.95 -33.28 28.10
CA TYR A 237 -9.29 -34.57 27.48
C TYR A 237 -8.41 -35.72 28.02
N MET A 238 -7.10 -35.51 28.13
CA MET A 238 -6.17 -36.53 28.62
C MET A 238 -6.39 -36.85 30.11
N ARG A 239 -6.71 -35.82 30.93
CA ARG A 239 -7.06 -36.00 32.34
C ARG A 239 -8.33 -36.88 32.52
N GLU A 240 -9.33 -36.71 31.67
CA GLU A 240 -10.54 -37.54 31.66
C GLU A 240 -10.25 -39.00 31.26
N HIS A 241 -9.06 -39.31 30.72
CA HIS A 241 -8.60 -40.62 30.32
C HIS A 241 -7.43 -41.11 31.19
N ASP A 242 -7.30 -40.59 32.42
CA ASP A 242 -6.27 -40.95 33.41
C ASP A 242 -4.82 -40.80 32.91
N GLN A 243 -4.58 -39.85 31.99
CA GLN A 243 -3.26 -39.53 31.47
C GLN A 243 -2.90 -38.06 31.78
N GLU A 244 -1.67 -37.85 32.32
CA GLU A 244 -1.16 -36.50 32.53
C GLU A 244 -0.24 -36.08 31.42
N VAL A 245 -0.57 -34.94 30.78
CA VAL A 245 0.27 -34.27 29.78
C VAL A 245 0.51 -32.83 30.22
N HIS A 246 1.72 -32.32 29.96
CA HIS A 246 2.10 -30.96 30.31
C HIS A 246 2.51 -30.15 29.10
N PHE A 247 2.20 -28.86 29.11
CA PHE A 247 2.57 -27.92 28.08
C PHE A 247 3.26 -26.69 28.71
N ASP A 248 4.20 -26.08 27.95
CA ASP A 248 4.82 -24.85 28.36
C ASP A 248 3.86 -23.65 28.23
N LYS A 249 4.32 -22.49 28.70
CA LYS A 249 3.56 -21.22 28.57
C LYS A 249 3.24 -20.80 27.14
N TYR A 250 3.83 -21.46 26.15
CA TYR A 250 3.60 -21.19 24.70
C TYR A 250 2.70 -22.24 24.04
N GLY A 251 2.33 -23.31 24.77
CA GLY A 251 1.50 -24.42 24.29
C GLY A 251 2.29 -25.51 23.57
N ASN A 252 3.60 -25.62 23.79
CA ASN A 252 4.41 -26.74 23.31
C ASN A 252 4.38 -27.86 24.35
N TYR A 253 4.32 -29.11 23.90
CA TYR A 253 4.34 -30.29 24.77
C TYR A 253 5.67 -30.38 25.50
N ILE A 254 5.61 -30.68 26.82
CA ILE A 254 6.77 -30.94 27.65
C ILE A 254 6.80 -32.46 27.92
N PRO A 255 7.83 -33.19 27.45
CA PRO A 255 7.99 -34.59 27.75
C PRO A 255 8.07 -34.82 29.28
N PRO A 256 7.63 -35.97 29.79
CA PRO A 256 7.66 -36.29 31.25
C PRO A 256 9.03 -36.13 31.89
N ASP A 257 10.10 -36.42 31.15
CA ASP A 257 11.48 -36.37 31.62
C ASP A 257 12.03 -34.95 31.74
N ASP A 258 11.45 -34.00 31.02
CA ASP A 258 11.84 -32.57 30.99
C ASP A 258 10.96 -31.69 31.89
N ASN A 259 10.07 -32.29 32.71
CA ASN A 259 9.16 -31.52 33.54
C ASN A 259 9.91 -30.88 34.75
N PRO A 260 10.07 -29.53 34.78
CA PRO A 260 10.83 -28.85 35.82
C PRO A 260 10.23 -28.97 37.24
N ARG A 261 9.02 -29.55 37.40
CA ARG A 261 8.37 -29.80 38.69
C ARG A 261 8.80 -31.10 39.35
N LYS A 262 9.49 -32.00 38.63
CA LYS A 262 10.15 -33.19 39.22
C LYS A 262 11.66 -32.90 39.30
N GLY A 263 12.05 -32.04 40.22
CA GLY A 263 13.44 -31.82 40.56
C GLY A 263 14.06 -33.05 41.23
N ASN A 264 15.26 -33.39 40.81
CA ASN A 264 16.23 -34.32 41.32
C ASN A 264 16.14 -35.77 40.82
N GLY A 265 16.90 -36.07 39.82
CA GLY A 265 17.23 -37.41 39.39
C GLY A 265 17.99 -37.36 38.05
N GLY A 266 19.34 -37.31 38.11
CA GLY A 266 20.19 -37.26 36.94
C GLY A 266 19.97 -38.44 36.00
N GLY A 267 19.75 -38.14 34.74
CA GLY A 267 19.71 -39.10 33.65
C GLY A 267 20.11 -38.41 32.35
N LYS A 268 21.33 -38.64 31.89
CA LYS A 268 21.80 -38.22 30.56
C LYS A 268 21.03 -39.02 29.51
N SER A 269 20.12 -38.39 28.77
CA SER A 269 19.59 -38.97 27.52
C SER A 269 20.39 -38.46 26.35
N GLY A 270 21.25 -39.32 25.78
CA GLY A 270 21.85 -39.08 24.48
C GLY A 270 20.81 -39.36 23.40
N TRP A 271 20.55 -38.40 22.54
CA TRP A 271 19.91 -38.64 21.25
C TRP A 271 21.00 -38.71 20.18
N VAL A 272 21.07 -39.88 19.58
CA VAL A 272 21.89 -40.17 18.41
C VAL A 272 20.96 -40.09 17.20
N ASN A 273 21.42 -39.35 16.17
CA ASN A 273 20.96 -39.23 14.79
C ASN A 273 19.70 -38.45 14.53
#